data_b0fd95779be3079885a0ca7799d6317d
#
_entry.id   b0fd95779be3079885a0ca7799d6317d
#
_cell.length_a   1.000
_cell.length_b   1.000
_cell.length_c   1.000
_cell.angle_alpha   90.00
_cell.angle_beta   90.00
_cell.angle_gamma   90.00
#
_symmetry.space_group_name_H-M   'P 1'
#
loop_
_entity.id
_entity.type
_entity.pdbx_description
1 polymer ?
#
loop_
_entity_poly.entity_id
_entity_poly.type
_entity_poly.pdbx_seq_one_letter_code
_entity_poly.pdbx_strand_id
1 'polypeptide(L)'
;MSACNGFACSLLSAAVEDDERSYALSDYEGATARWCPGCGDHSVLTAVERLLVAEQLRPEQTVFVSGIGCSSRFPHYLRTYGFHGIHGRALPVATGIKLHRPDLTVFVVMGDGDCTSIGAGHWLHAIRYNVRMVALMLDNGIYGLTKNQTSPTTPQGHPSNTQPRGSYLPPLDPIQVAL
;
A
#
# COMPACT_ATOMS: atom_id res chain seq x y z
N MET A 1 8.26 -34.89 32.45
CA MET A 1 8.04 -35.43 31.09
C MET A 1 6.52 -35.54 30.90
N SER A 2 5.89 -34.50 30.41
CA SER A 2 4.43 -34.49 30.15
C SER A 2 4.24 -34.57 28.65
N ALA A 3 3.61 -35.65 28.20
CA ALA A 3 3.29 -35.90 26.81
C ALA A 3 2.21 -34.91 26.34
N CYS A 4 2.50 -34.09 25.34
CA CYS A 4 1.50 -33.35 24.61
C CYS A 4 0.52 -34.31 23.93
N ASN A 5 -0.75 -34.26 24.34
CA ASN A 5 -1.82 -35.02 23.72
C ASN A 5 -2.06 -34.58 22.27
N GLY A 6 -2.07 -35.53 21.36
CA GLY A 6 -1.86 -35.50 19.94
C GLY A 6 -2.81 -34.68 19.03
N PHE A 7 -3.73 -33.85 19.51
CA PHE A 7 -4.61 -33.06 18.62
C PHE A 7 -4.12 -31.64 18.37
N ALA A 8 -3.46 -31.01 19.32
CA ALA A 8 -2.89 -29.66 19.15
C ALA A 8 -1.54 -29.71 18.41
N CYS A 9 -0.80 -30.81 18.47
CA CYS A 9 0.49 -30.97 17.81
C CYS A 9 0.34 -31.28 16.30
N SER A 10 -0.76 -31.91 15.86
CA SER A 10 -0.99 -32.19 14.45
C SER A 10 -1.42 -30.97 13.62
N LEU A 11 -2.01 -29.95 14.27
CA LEU A 11 -2.35 -28.69 13.60
C LEU A 11 -1.15 -27.75 13.42
N LEU A 12 -0.11 -27.93 14.22
CA LEU A 12 1.15 -27.17 14.09
C LEU A 12 2.16 -27.83 13.16
N SER A 13 2.01 -29.14 12.87
CA SER A 13 2.85 -29.85 11.91
C SER A 13 2.23 -29.98 10.51
N ALA A 14 0.98 -29.56 10.33
CA ALA A 14 0.34 -29.46 9.05
C ALA A 14 0.72 -28.10 8.44
N ALA A 15 1.88 -28.04 7.92
CA ALA A 15 2.31 -27.09 6.95
C ALA A 15 3.61 -26.38 7.34
N VAL A 16 4.58 -26.70 6.78
CA VAL A 16 5.22 -25.99 5.67
C VAL A 16 5.61 -27.11 4.72
N GLU A 17 4.68 -27.60 3.93
CA GLU A 17 5.07 -28.14 2.64
C GLU A 17 5.74 -26.96 1.96
N ASP A 18 7.04 -27.05 1.78
CA ASP A 18 7.85 -26.20 0.92
C ASP A 18 7.18 -26.32 -0.46
N ASP A 19 6.29 -25.38 -0.76
CA ASP A 19 5.53 -25.39 -2.00
C ASP A 19 6.54 -25.09 -3.11
N GLU A 20 7.04 -26.13 -3.78
CA GLU A 20 7.92 -26.03 -4.96
C GLU A 20 7.24 -25.27 -6.13
N ARG A 21 6.04 -24.73 -5.89
CA ARG A 21 5.28 -23.97 -6.86
C ARG A 21 6.00 -22.68 -7.23
N SER A 22 6.30 -22.51 -8.50
CA SER A 22 6.76 -21.26 -9.08
C SER A 22 5.57 -20.38 -9.45
N TYR A 23 5.57 -19.15 -9.00
CA TYR A 23 4.51 -18.16 -9.28
C TYR A 23 4.83 -17.38 -10.56
N ALA A 24 3.83 -17.29 -11.46
CA ALA A 24 3.87 -16.52 -12.70
C ALA A 24 3.05 -15.23 -12.56
N LEU A 25 3.16 -14.34 -13.54
CA LEU A 25 2.43 -13.07 -13.55
C LEU A 25 0.91 -13.24 -13.38
N SER A 26 0.34 -14.25 -14.04
CA SER A 26 -1.09 -14.59 -13.96
C SER A 26 -1.58 -14.96 -12.56
N ASP A 27 -0.69 -15.35 -11.65
CA ASP A 27 -1.05 -15.65 -10.26
C ASP A 27 -1.32 -14.38 -9.44
N TYR A 28 -0.81 -13.23 -9.91
CA TYR A 28 -0.98 -11.94 -9.24
C TYR A 28 -1.96 -11.01 -9.96
N GLU A 29 -2.21 -11.21 -11.25
CA GLU A 29 -3.14 -10.39 -12.04
C GLU A 29 -4.57 -10.54 -11.54
N GLY A 30 -5.15 -9.44 -11.05
CA GLY A 30 -6.52 -9.37 -10.56
C GLY A 30 -7.50 -8.80 -11.59
N ALA A 31 -8.39 -7.92 -11.15
CA ALA A 31 -9.33 -7.25 -12.04
C ALA A 31 -8.63 -6.21 -12.92
N THR A 32 -9.17 -5.95 -14.11
CA THR A 32 -8.66 -4.91 -15.02
C THR A 32 -8.64 -3.55 -14.31
N ALA A 33 -7.48 -2.91 -14.31
CA ALA A 33 -7.30 -1.59 -13.72
C ALA A 33 -8.14 -0.53 -14.44
N ARG A 34 -8.81 0.33 -13.66
CA ARG A 34 -9.74 1.35 -14.15
C ARG A 34 -9.25 2.78 -13.89
N TRP A 35 -7.95 2.98 -13.94
CA TRP A 35 -7.36 4.31 -13.94
C TRP A 35 -7.48 4.97 -15.31
N CYS A 36 -7.26 6.27 -15.38
CA CYS A 36 -7.29 7.01 -16.63
C CYS A 36 -6.25 6.45 -17.63
N PRO A 37 -6.53 6.48 -18.94
CA PRO A 37 -5.53 6.13 -19.95
C PRO A 37 -4.26 6.97 -19.77
N GLY A 38 -3.10 6.30 -19.76
CA GLY A 38 -1.80 6.97 -19.57
C GLY A 38 -1.46 7.36 -18.12
N CYS A 39 -2.29 6.98 -17.14
CA CYS A 39 -1.96 7.19 -15.73
C CYS A 39 -0.75 6.35 -15.31
N GLY A 40 0.18 6.97 -14.56
CA GLY A 40 1.38 6.30 -14.04
C GLY A 40 1.08 5.11 -13.13
N ASP A 41 -0.08 5.08 -12.48
CA ASP A 41 -0.49 3.98 -11.61
C ASP A 41 -0.49 2.63 -12.33
N HIS A 42 -0.78 2.58 -13.64
CA HIS A 42 -0.68 1.37 -14.45
C HIS A 42 0.74 0.81 -14.50
N SER A 43 1.73 1.70 -14.69
CA SER A 43 3.14 1.31 -14.75
C SER A 43 3.64 0.81 -13.40
N VAL A 44 3.22 1.46 -12.31
CA VAL A 44 3.56 1.04 -10.95
C VAL A 44 2.93 -0.32 -10.63
N LEU A 45 1.66 -0.56 -11.00
CA LEU A 45 1.01 -1.85 -10.82
C LEU A 45 1.81 -2.97 -11.53
N THR A 46 2.14 -2.76 -12.82
CA THR A 46 2.94 -3.73 -13.59
C THR A 46 4.32 -3.97 -12.98
N ALA A 47 4.97 -2.92 -12.46
CA ALA A 47 6.26 -3.06 -11.78
C ALA A 47 6.14 -3.88 -10.49
N VAL A 48 5.08 -3.64 -9.73
CA VAL A 48 4.79 -4.40 -8.50
C VAL A 48 4.50 -5.87 -8.83
N GLU A 49 3.65 -6.17 -9.82
CA GLU A 49 3.37 -7.54 -10.25
C GLU A 49 4.65 -8.28 -10.65
N ARG A 50 5.54 -7.63 -11.41
CA ARG A 50 6.85 -8.19 -11.77
C ARG A 50 7.76 -8.41 -10.57
N LEU A 51 7.73 -7.51 -9.59
CA LEU A 51 8.46 -7.66 -8.34
C LEU A 51 7.96 -8.90 -7.57
N LEU A 52 6.64 -9.07 -7.47
CA LEU A 52 6.05 -10.23 -6.78
C LEU A 52 6.49 -11.54 -7.44
N VAL A 53 6.55 -11.58 -8.78
CA VAL A 53 7.07 -12.73 -9.53
C VAL A 53 8.56 -12.92 -9.28
N ALA A 54 9.36 -11.87 -9.38
CA ALA A 54 10.82 -11.97 -9.23
C ALA A 54 11.23 -12.47 -7.84
N GLU A 55 10.52 -12.03 -6.81
CA GLU A 55 10.75 -12.41 -5.41
C GLU A 55 9.97 -13.67 -5.00
N GLN A 56 9.20 -14.26 -5.92
CA GLN A 56 8.36 -15.45 -5.66
C GLN A 56 7.51 -15.30 -4.38
N LEU A 57 6.94 -14.11 -4.16
CA LEU A 57 6.15 -13.82 -2.96
C LEU A 57 4.80 -14.54 -3.02
N ARG A 58 4.54 -15.39 -2.05
CA ARG A 58 3.30 -16.17 -2.00
C ARG A 58 2.09 -15.25 -1.90
N PRO A 59 1.10 -15.35 -2.82
CA PRO A 59 -0.10 -14.49 -2.81
C PRO A 59 -0.84 -14.53 -1.47
N GLU A 60 -0.93 -15.70 -0.83
CA GLU A 60 -1.58 -15.92 0.45
C GLU A 60 -0.78 -15.43 1.66
N GLN A 61 0.46 -15.00 1.46
CA GLN A 61 1.31 -14.38 2.48
C GLN A 61 1.64 -12.92 2.17
N THR A 62 1.05 -12.38 1.10
CA THR A 62 1.24 -10.99 0.67
C THR A 62 -0.05 -10.21 0.88
N VAL A 63 0.06 -9.03 1.50
CA VAL A 63 -1.08 -8.17 1.84
C VAL A 63 -0.84 -6.77 1.31
N PHE A 64 -1.77 -6.24 0.53
CA PHE A 64 -1.79 -4.85 0.13
C PHE A 64 -2.83 -4.08 0.94
N VAL A 65 -2.37 -3.10 1.71
CA VAL A 65 -3.22 -2.21 2.50
C VAL A 65 -3.25 -0.85 1.83
N SER A 66 -4.42 -0.29 1.64
CA SER A 66 -4.57 1.03 1.03
C SER A 66 -5.53 1.94 1.79
N GLY A 67 -5.36 3.24 1.61
CA GLY A 67 -6.29 4.26 2.08
C GLY A 67 -7.36 4.58 1.03
N ILE A 68 -7.51 5.85 0.64
CA ILE A 68 -8.51 6.32 -0.33
C ILE A 68 -7.83 7.16 -1.41
N GLY A 69 -8.32 7.04 -2.62
CA GLY A 69 -7.87 7.77 -3.81
C GLY A 69 -7.61 6.83 -4.99
N CYS A 70 -7.08 7.37 -6.09
CA CYS A 70 -6.81 6.60 -7.30
C CYS A 70 -5.79 5.49 -7.03
N SER A 71 -4.66 5.81 -6.44
CA SER A 71 -3.60 4.86 -6.06
C SER A 71 -4.09 3.78 -5.11
N SER A 72 -5.02 4.13 -4.20
CA SER A 72 -5.54 3.21 -3.18
C SER A 72 -6.41 2.08 -3.75
N ARG A 73 -6.64 2.06 -5.06
CA ARG A 73 -7.37 0.97 -5.73
C ARG A 73 -6.52 -0.27 -6.01
N PHE A 74 -5.23 -0.22 -5.73
CA PHE A 74 -4.30 -1.34 -5.92
C PHE A 74 -4.81 -2.69 -5.43
N PRO A 75 -5.36 -2.83 -4.20
CA PRO A 75 -5.84 -4.12 -3.70
C PRO A 75 -6.94 -4.76 -4.55
N HIS A 76 -7.65 -3.98 -5.37
CA HIS A 76 -8.68 -4.51 -6.27
C HIS A 76 -8.12 -5.12 -7.55
N TYR A 77 -6.85 -4.84 -7.86
CA TYR A 77 -6.22 -5.23 -9.12
C TYR A 77 -5.19 -6.35 -8.96
N LEU A 78 -4.94 -6.78 -7.72
CA LEU A 78 -4.00 -7.85 -7.40
C LEU A 78 -4.73 -9.07 -6.81
N ARG A 79 -4.24 -10.27 -7.12
CA ARG A 79 -4.70 -11.52 -6.52
C ARG A 79 -3.87 -11.89 -5.29
N THR A 80 -3.77 -10.96 -4.35
CA THR A 80 -3.20 -11.16 -3.03
C THR A 80 -4.25 -10.83 -1.99
N TYR A 81 -3.94 -10.99 -0.71
CA TYR A 81 -4.80 -10.37 0.29
C TYR A 81 -4.78 -8.85 0.16
N GLY A 82 -5.96 -8.24 0.28
CA GLY A 82 -6.11 -6.80 0.15
C GLY A 82 -7.00 -6.21 1.23
N PHE A 83 -6.62 -5.04 1.72
CA PHE A 83 -7.42 -4.26 2.65
C PHE A 83 -7.52 -2.82 2.14
N HIS A 84 -8.67 -2.49 1.54
CA HIS A 84 -8.99 -1.13 1.14
C HIS A 84 -9.71 -0.44 2.29
N GLY A 85 -9.02 0.48 2.95
CA GLY A 85 -9.44 1.05 4.22
C GLY A 85 -10.05 2.45 4.13
N ILE A 86 -9.81 3.24 5.16
CA ILE A 86 -10.31 4.60 5.34
C ILE A 86 -9.21 5.59 4.99
N HIS A 87 -9.58 6.77 4.50
CA HIS A 87 -8.67 7.84 4.11
C HIS A 87 -7.66 8.18 5.22
N GLY A 88 -6.39 8.14 4.87
CA GLY A 88 -5.28 8.40 5.78
C GLY A 88 -5.03 7.35 6.85
N ARG A 89 -5.58 6.13 6.70
CA ARG A 89 -5.46 5.07 7.73
C ARG A 89 -4.77 3.80 7.25
N ALA A 90 -4.19 3.82 6.05
CA ALA A 90 -3.49 2.65 5.51
C ALA A 90 -2.32 2.22 6.41
N LEU A 91 -1.48 3.17 6.83
CA LEU A 91 -0.29 2.88 7.66
C LEU A 91 -0.61 2.27 9.03
N PRO A 92 -1.53 2.82 9.85
CA PRO A 92 -1.85 2.20 11.14
C PRO A 92 -2.51 0.83 10.99
N VAL A 93 -3.34 0.62 9.96
CA VAL A 93 -3.91 -0.70 9.67
C VAL A 93 -2.82 -1.69 9.30
N ALA A 94 -1.93 -1.33 8.38
CA ALA A 94 -0.80 -2.16 7.98
C ALA A 94 0.16 -2.46 9.15
N THR A 95 0.40 -1.49 10.00
CA THR A 95 1.19 -1.66 11.24
C THR A 95 0.55 -2.70 12.14
N GLY A 96 -0.77 -2.62 12.36
CA GLY A 96 -1.51 -3.61 13.16
C GLY A 96 -1.43 -5.00 12.56
N ILE A 97 -1.61 -5.14 11.24
CA ILE A 97 -1.47 -6.42 10.54
C ILE A 97 -0.06 -6.99 10.76
N LYS A 98 0.97 -6.19 10.51
CA LYS A 98 2.36 -6.66 10.60
C LYS A 98 2.80 -7.02 12.01
N LEU A 99 2.30 -6.31 13.02
CA LEU A 99 2.58 -6.64 14.43
C LEU A 99 1.87 -7.92 14.87
N HIS A 100 0.65 -8.18 14.37
CA HIS A 100 -0.09 -9.39 14.69
C HIS A 100 0.38 -10.61 13.88
N ARG A 101 0.74 -10.40 12.61
CA ARG A 101 1.21 -11.43 11.66
C ARG A 101 2.56 -11.00 11.08
N PRO A 102 3.66 -11.19 11.82
CA PRO A 102 5.01 -10.79 11.39
C PRO A 102 5.53 -11.60 10.19
N ASP A 103 4.94 -12.74 9.90
CA ASP A 103 5.22 -13.61 8.76
C ASP A 103 4.75 -13.02 7.42
N LEU A 104 3.73 -12.17 7.42
CA LEU A 104 3.18 -11.60 6.20
C LEU A 104 4.10 -10.56 5.56
N THR A 105 4.17 -10.54 4.23
CA THR A 105 4.75 -9.44 3.46
C THR A 105 3.68 -8.37 3.27
N VAL A 106 3.89 -7.19 3.84
CA VAL A 106 2.91 -6.12 3.86
C VAL A 106 3.36 -4.95 3.00
N PHE A 107 2.56 -4.62 2.01
CA PHE A 107 2.66 -3.42 1.19
C PHE A 107 1.57 -2.43 1.57
N VAL A 108 1.91 -1.14 1.59
CA VAL A 108 0.97 -0.05 1.84
C VAL A 108 0.95 0.85 0.63
N VAL A 109 -0.22 1.10 0.04
CA VAL A 109 -0.34 1.95 -1.15
C VAL A 109 -1.22 3.15 -0.84
N MET A 110 -0.68 4.35 -1.05
CA MET A 110 -1.32 5.62 -0.70
C MET A 110 -1.03 6.66 -1.78
N GLY A 111 -1.92 7.63 -1.92
CA GLY A 111 -1.62 8.89 -2.61
C GLY A 111 -0.96 9.89 -1.65
N ASP A 112 -0.37 10.94 -2.22
CA ASP A 112 0.22 12.05 -1.50
C ASP A 112 -0.76 12.70 -0.50
N GLY A 113 -1.95 13.06 -0.96
CA GLY A 113 -2.97 13.65 -0.08
C GLY A 113 -3.49 12.68 0.99
N ASP A 114 -3.60 11.38 0.67
CA ASP A 114 -3.98 10.34 1.62
C ASP A 114 -2.94 10.20 2.74
N CYS A 115 -1.67 10.18 2.37
CA CYS A 115 -0.55 9.99 3.30
C CYS A 115 -0.22 11.26 4.07
N THR A 116 -0.02 12.39 3.37
CA THR A 116 0.62 13.60 3.92
C THR A 116 -0.36 14.66 4.41
N SER A 117 -1.67 14.48 4.20
CA SER A 117 -2.72 15.33 4.76
C SER A 117 -3.34 14.66 5.98
N ILE A 118 -4.49 14.03 5.82
CA ILE A 118 -5.21 13.38 6.94
C ILE A 118 -4.42 12.22 7.56
N GLY A 119 -3.52 11.59 6.81
CA GLY A 119 -2.64 10.52 7.25
C GLY A 119 -1.33 10.98 7.91
N ALA A 120 -1.00 12.27 7.89
CA ALA A 120 0.33 12.79 8.26
C ALA A 120 0.83 12.31 9.63
N GLY A 121 0.00 12.35 10.66
CA GLY A 121 0.37 11.87 11.99
C GLY A 121 0.70 10.39 12.02
N HIS A 122 -0.07 9.58 11.29
CA HIS A 122 0.17 8.14 11.17
C HIS A 122 1.43 7.84 10.37
N TRP A 123 1.71 8.63 9.34
CA TRP A 123 2.93 8.52 8.55
C TRP A 123 4.18 8.80 9.38
N LEU A 124 4.20 9.92 10.14
CA LEU A 124 5.30 10.21 11.08
C LEU A 124 5.51 9.10 12.12
N HIS A 125 4.43 8.54 12.65
CA HIS A 125 4.53 7.42 13.59
C HIS A 125 5.02 6.13 12.92
N ALA A 126 4.59 5.83 11.68
CA ALA A 126 5.07 4.67 10.95
C ALA A 126 6.58 4.73 10.69
N ILE A 127 7.10 5.92 10.32
CA ILE A 127 8.54 6.16 10.18
C ILE A 127 9.25 5.90 11.52
N ARG A 128 8.76 6.47 12.63
CA ARG A 128 9.36 6.30 13.96
C ARG A 128 9.36 4.85 14.43
N TYR A 129 8.30 4.10 14.17
CA TYR A 129 8.21 2.69 14.57
C TYR A 129 9.06 1.78 13.69
N ASN A 130 9.33 2.20 12.45
CA ASN A 130 10.12 1.46 11.48
C ASN A 130 9.71 -0.01 11.37
N VAL A 131 8.41 -0.26 11.32
CA VAL A 131 7.87 -1.60 11.16
C VAL A 131 8.21 -2.12 9.77
N ARG A 132 8.64 -3.38 9.68
CA ARG A 132 9.06 -4.01 8.42
C ARG A 132 7.88 -4.15 7.45
N MET A 133 7.65 -3.14 6.64
CA MET A 133 6.64 -3.08 5.57
C MET A 133 7.14 -2.17 4.45
N VAL A 134 6.59 -2.32 3.25
CA VAL A 134 6.90 -1.47 2.10
C VAL A 134 5.79 -0.45 1.93
N ALA A 135 6.10 0.84 2.02
CA ALA A 135 5.16 1.92 1.78
C ALA A 135 5.40 2.54 0.41
N LEU A 136 4.39 2.47 -0.46
CA LEU A 136 4.36 3.06 -1.79
C LEU A 136 3.48 4.30 -1.75
N MET A 137 4.09 5.48 -1.84
CA MET A 137 3.38 6.74 -2.00
C MET A 137 3.42 7.16 -3.47
N LEU A 138 2.25 7.17 -4.12
CA LEU A 138 2.08 7.59 -5.49
C LEU A 138 1.69 9.06 -5.47
N ASP A 139 2.67 9.93 -5.71
CA ASP A 139 2.51 11.38 -5.65
C ASP A 139 2.25 11.97 -7.04
N ASN A 140 1.10 12.58 -7.21
CA ASN A 140 0.74 13.36 -8.39
C ASN A 140 0.47 14.84 -8.09
N GLY A 141 0.74 15.28 -6.87
CA GLY A 141 0.58 16.66 -6.41
C GLY A 141 -0.86 17.14 -6.28
N ILE A 142 -1.87 16.26 -6.32
CA ILE A 142 -3.30 16.62 -6.22
C ILE A 142 -4.15 15.49 -5.65
N TYR A 143 -5.35 15.83 -5.15
CA TYR A 143 -6.43 14.87 -4.99
C TYR A 143 -7.12 14.60 -6.35
N GLY A 144 -6.63 13.60 -7.09
CA GLY A 144 -7.10 13.31 -8.45
C GLY A 144 -8.53 12.79 -8.49
N LEU A 145 -8.88 11.80 -7.65
CA LEU A 145 -10.18 11.13 -7.64
C LEU A 145 -11.35 12.11 -7.41
N THR A 146 -11.14 13.11 -6.56
CA THR A 146 -12.16 14.11 -6.15
C THR A 146 -12.16 15.37 -7.03
N LYS A 147 -11.48 15.35 -8.17
CA LYS A 147 -11.51 16.40 -9.19
C LYS A 147 -10.58 17.58 -8.92
N ASN A 148 -9.30 17.31 -8.70
CA ASN A 148 -8.22 18.30 -8.75
C ASN A 148 -8.22 19.32 -7.60
N GLN A 149 -8.37 18.88 -6.35
CA GLN A 149 -8.07 19.72 -5.20
C GLN A 149 -6.56 19.69 -4.91
N THR A 150 -6.04 20.77 -4.32
CA THR A 150 -4.66 20.83 -3.84
C THR A 150 -4.42 19.82 -2.72
N SER A 151 -3.28 19.13 -2.80
CA SER A 151 -2.72 18.28 -1.76
C SER A 151 -1.55 18.99 -1.07
N PRO A 152 -0.98 18.44 0.00
CA PRO A 152 0.21 19.03 0.63
C PRO A 152 1.44 19.09 -0.27
N THR A 153 1.54 18.23 -1.28
CA THR A 153 2.67 18.19 -2.23
C THR A 153 2.45 19.05 -3.47
N THR A 154 1.27 19.69 -3.61
CA THR A 154 0.95 20.53 -4.74
C THR A 154 1.94 21.70 -4.87
N PRO A 155 2.55 21.92 -6.06
CA PRO A 155 3.45 23.04 -6.28
C PRO A 155 2.81 24.40 -5.96
N GLN A 156 3.57 25.29 -5.34
CA GLN A 156 3.09 26.65 -5.06
C GLN A 156 2.69 27.36 -6.37
N GLY A 157 1.57 28.06 -6.35
CA GLY A 157 1.04 28.74 -7.54
C GLY A 157 0.22 27.85 -8.48
N HIS A 158 0.16 26.52 -8.26
CA HIS A 158 -0.66 25.62 -9.08
C HIS A 158 -2.15 25.89 -8.87
N PRO A 159 -2.93 26.24 -9.93
CA PRO A 159 -4.35 26.48 -9.82
C PRO A 159 -5.13 25.18 -9.67
N SER A 160 -6.15 25.19 -8.82
CA SER A 160 -7.04 24.03 -8.61
C SER A 160 -8.48 24.50 -8.42
N ASN A 161 -9.42 23.55 -8.37
CA ASN A 161 -10.83 23.86 -8.13
C ASN A 161 -11.07 24.55 -6.77
N THR A 162 -10.25 24.24 -5.77
CA THR A 162 -10.35 24.83 -4.42
C THR A 162 -9.49 26.08 -4.26
N GLN A 163 -8.49 26.27 -5.11
CA GLN A 163 -7.56 27.39 -5.10
C GLN A 163 -7.36 27.96 -6.52
N PRO A 164 -8.37 28.64 -7.09
CA PRO A 164 -8.32 29.10 -8.48
C PRO A 164 -7.20 30.14 -8.75
N ARG A 165 -6.72 30.82 -7.70
CA ARG A 165 -5.60 31.78 -7.79
C ARG A 165 -4.22 31.12 -7.60
N GLY A 166 -4.18 29.80 -7.48
CA GLY A 166 -2.99 29.02 -7.20
C GLY A 166 -2.81 28.66 -5.73
N SER A 167 -2.13 27.57 -5.48
CA SER A 167 -1.73 27.12 -4.15
C SER A 167 -0.84 28.17 -3.48
N TYR A 168 -1.17 28.60 -2.28
CA TYR A 168 -0.44 29.65 -1.56
C TYR A 168 0.65 29.08 -0.63
N LEU A 169 0.58 27.81 -0.27
CA LEU A 169 1.57 27.15 0.58
C LEU A 169 2.71 26.56 -0.27
N PRO A 170 3.95 26.56 0.24
CA PRO A 170 5.01 25.76 -0.36
C PRO A 170 4.67 24.27 -0.23
N PRO A 171 5.07 23.44 -1.23
CA PRO A 171 4.82 22.01 -1.17
C PRO A 171 5.61 21.34 -0.05
N LEU A 172 4.98 20.36 0.58
CA LEU A 172 5.67 19.42 1.46
C LEU A 172 6.57 18.51 0.61
N ASP A 173 7.81 18.30 1.02
CA ASP A 173 8.68 17.28 0.47
C ASP A 173 8.60 16.00 1.33
N PRO A 174 7.92 14.96 0.88
CA PRO A 174 7.77 13.74 1.66
C PRO A 174 9.08 12.99 1.86
N ILE A 175 10.04 13.14 0.96
CA ILE A 175 11.35 12.48 1.09
C ILE A 175 12.14 13.12 2.24
N GLN A 176 12.19 14.45 2.29
CA GLN A 176 12.86 15.16 3.37
C GLN A 176 12.26 14.90 4.75
N VAL A 177 10.95 14.67 4.82
CA VAL A 177 10.30 14.32 6.09
C VAL A 177 10.61 12.88 6.51
N ALA A 178 10.84 11.98 5.55
CA ALA A 178 11.11 10.57 5.83
C ALA A 178 12.58 10.29 6.19
N LEU A 179 13.51 11.18 5.81
CA LEU A 179 14.95 11.09 6.09
C LEU A 179 15.32 11.72 7.43
#